data_94867d190d18470e85057548f42cc2e0
#
_entry.id   94867d190d18470e85057548f42cc2e0
#
_cell.length_a   1.000
_cell.length_b   1.000
_cell.length_c   1.000
_cell.angle_alpha   90.00
_cell.angle_beta   90.00
_cell.angle_gamma   90.00
#
_symmetry.space_group_name_H-M   'P 1'
#
loop_
_entity.id
_entity.type
_entity.pdbx_description
1 polymer ?
#
loop_
_entity_poly.entity_id
_entity_poly.type
_entity_poly.pdbx_seq_one_letter_code
_entity_poly.pdbx_strand_id
1 'polypeptide(L)'
;SAASDVYKRQDTYLNIWRRLDQAGKKQLSSTIDEPHCFEGRTIRELQKQIPEDGQIFVANSMTIRDFDYFWFSGESKAVLYGNRGVNGIDGTISTALGLAANGRPTYLVTGDLSLFHDLNGLAVAKTHNLNLTIILHNNDGGGIFEYLPQKGTKHFDYLFSTSQGLDYSGAAKLYGCGYTKISSPDELSSVLAKIGQESGVHIIEIPTNREYSLSLIHI
;
A
#
# COMPACT_ATOMS: atom_id res chain seq x y z
N SER A 1 31.55 -31.92 -18.87
CA SER A 1 30.43 -32.74 -19.33
C SER A 1 29.24 -31.82 -19.56
N ALA A 2 28.31 -32.20 -20.43
CA ALA A 2 27.13 -31.36 -20.77
C ALA A 2 26.34 -30.88 -19.53
N ALA A 3 26.25 -31.67 -18.47
CA ALA A 3 25.65 -31.29 -17.22
C ALA A 3 26.38 -30.13 -16.51
N SER A 4 27.71 -30.12 -16.48
CA SER A 4 28.49 -29.05 -15.89
C SER A 4 28.35 -27.71 -16.64
N ASP A 5 28.12 -27.76 -17.95
CA ASP A 5 27.96 -26.56 -18.78
C ASP A 5 26.55 -25.95 -18.61
N VAL A 6 25.53 -26.79 -18.35
CA VAL A 6 24.18 -26.31 -18.00
C VAL A 6 24.21 -25.57 -16.68
N TYR A 7 24.85 -26.11 -15.65
CA TYR A 7 24.96 -25.42 -14.35
C TYR A 7 25.73 -24.09 -14.44
N LYS A 8 26.81 -24.02 -15.20
CA LYS A 8 27.55 -22.77 -15.42
C LYS A 8 26.72 -21.72 -16.11
N ARG A 9 25.83 -22.10 -17.06
CA ARG A 9 24.91 -21.18 -17.71
C ARG A 9 23.83 -20.65 -16.75
N GLN A 10 23.35 -21.51 -15.83
CA GLN A 10 22.40 -21.09 -14.79
C GLN A 10 23.01 -20.06 -13.85
N ASP A 11 24.27 -20.28 -13.40
CA ASP A 11 24.96 -19.30 -12.55
C ASP A 11 25.15 -17.96 -13.25
N THR A 12 25.50 -17.96 -14.53
CA THR A 12 25.62 -16.73 -15.31
C THR A 12 24.28 -15.99 -15.41
N TYR A 13 23.19 -16.70 -15.73
CA TYR A 13 21.85 -16.14 -15.81
C TYR A 13 21.41 -15.55 -14.47
N LEU A 14 21.54 -16.30 -13.38
CA LEU A 14 21.19 -15.87 -12.04
C LEU A 14 21.99 -14.64 -11.60
N ASN A 15 23.28 -14.58 -11.92
CA ASN A 15 24.12 -13.44 -11.57
C ASN A 15 23.74 -12.15 -12.34
N ILE A 16 23.27 -12.27 -13.57
CA ILE A 16 22.73 -11.13 -14.33
C ILE A 16 21.51 -10.57 -13.59
N TRP A 17 20.54 -11.44 -13.24
CA TRP A 17 19.33 -11.01 -12.52
C TRP A 17 19.63 -10.40 -11.16
N ARG A 18 20.54 -10.99 -10.39
CA ARG A 18 20.98 -10.43 -9.10
C ARG A 18 21.59 -9.04 -9.24
N ARG A 19 22.39 -8.82 -10.27
CA ARG A 19 22.98 -7.49 -10.53
C ARG A 19 21.92 -6.46 -10.91
N LEU A 20 20.94 -6.84 -11.75
CA LEU A 20 19.83 -5.97 -12.12
C LEU A 20 18.95 -5.64 -10.90
N ASP A 21 18.63 -6.64 -10.09
CA ASP A 21 17.86 -6.45 -8.84
C ASP A 21 18.59 -5.51 -7.87
N GLN A 22 19.89 -5.68 -7.68
CA GLN A 22 20.67 -4.78 -6.82
C GLN A 22 20.74 -3.36 -7.37
N ALA A 23 20.87 -3.19 -8.68
CA ALA A 23 20.89 -1.87 -9.30
C ALA A 23 19.50 -1.20 -9.16
N GLY A 24 18.42 -1.94 -9.41
CA GLY A 24 17.04 -1.46 -9.21
C GLY A 24 16.77 -1.06 -7.76
N LYS A 25 17.11 -1.90 -6.80
CA LYS A 25 16.98 -1.59 -5.36
C LYS A 25 17.75 -0.34 -4.96
N LYS A 26 18.98 -0.18 -5.46
CA LYS A 26 19.77 1.03 -5.20
C LYS A 26 19.09 2.28 -5.74
N GLN A 27 18.56 2.23 -6.95
CA GLN A 27 17.82 3.34 -7.56
C GLN A 27 16.55 3.66 -6.78
N LEU A 28 15.73 2.66 -6.48
CA LEU A 28 14.50 2.84 -5.68
C LEU A 28 14.82 3.40 -4.29
N SER A 29 15.90 2.94 -3.64
CA SER A 29 16.31 3.47 -2.34
C SER A 29 16.65 4.95 -2.38
N SER A 30 17.22 5.46 -3.48
CA SER A 30 17.52 6.90 -3.62
C SER A 30 16.26 7.76 -3.74
N THR A 31 15.13 7.21 -4.18
CA THR A 31 13.86 7.96 -4.28
C THR A 31 13.12 8.04 -2.93
N ILE A 32 13.48 7.20 -1.96
CA ILE A 32 12.81 7.16 -0.64
C ILE A 32 13.11 8.41 0.18
N ASP A 33 14.25 9.04 -0.05
CA ASP A 33 14.68 10.24 0.68
C ASP A 33 14.02 11.54 0.16
N GLU A 34 13.10 11.43 -0.79
CA GLU A 34 12.35 12.57 -1.31
C GLU A 34 11.49 13.22 -0.21
N PRO A 35 11.39 14.56 -0.17
CA PRO A 35 10.72 15.29 0.90
C PRO A 35 9.19 15.11 0.90
N HIS A 36 8.61 14.65 -0.20
CA HIS A 36 7.16 14.52 -0.35
C HIS A 36 6.63 13.16 0.12
N CYS A 37 5.40 13.16 0.64
CA CYS A 37 4.68 11.92 0.89
C CYS A 37 4.37 11.23 -0.43
N PHE A 38 4.87 10.02 -0.62
CA PHE A 38 4.48 9.14 -1.71
C PHE A 38 4.39 7.70 -1.23
N GLU A 39 3.71 6.86 -1.98
CA GLU A 39 3.34 5.50 -1.60
C GLU A 39 4.55 4.64 -1.23
N GLY A 40 5.63 4.72 -2.00
CA GLY A 40 6.85 3.94 -1.76
C GLY A 40 7.52 4.23 -0.42
N ARG A 41 7.57 5.51 -0.01
CA ARG A 41 8.12 5.88 1.32
C ARG A 41 7.25 5.32 2.44
N THR A 42 5.93 5.39 2.30
CA THR A 42 4.99 4.79 3.24
C THR A 42 5.25 3.30 3.43
N ILE A 43 5.40 2.57 2.32
CA ILE A 43 5.64 1.12 2.35
C ILE A 43 6.98 0.80 3.04
N ARG A 44 8.03 1.57 2.78
CA ARG A 44 9.33 1.40 3.42
C ARG A 44 9.27 1.66 4.93
N GLU A 45 8.57 2.72 5.36
CA GLU A 45 8.40 3.00 6.79
C GLU A 45 7.53 1.91 7.46
N LEU A 46 6.47 1.46 6.82
CA LEU A 46 5.65 0.35 7.32
C LEU A 46 6.51 -0.92 7.47
N GLN A 47 7.36 -1.24 6.51
CA GLN A 47 8.22 -2.42 6.55
C GLN A 47 9.18 -2.42 7.76
N LYS A 48 9.66 -1.25 8.18
CA LYS A 48 10.52 -1.10 9.36
C LYS A 48 9.77 -1.22 10.68
N GLN A 49 8.50 -0.84 10.71
CA GLN A 49 7.71 -0.71 11.94
C GLN A 49 6.83 -1.93 12.23
N ILE A 50 6.50 -2.72 11.20
CA ILE A 50 5.58 -3.83 11.37
C ILE A 50 6.20 -4.94 12.22
N PRO A 51 5.47 -5.48 13.22
CA PRO A 51 5.93 -6.60 14.03
C PRO A 51 6.24 -7.85 13.20
N GLU A 52 7.11 -8.73 13.69
CA GLU A 52 7.48 -9.97 13.00
C GLU A 52 6.28 -10.90 12.73
N ASP A 53 5.29 -10.91 13.60
CA ASP A 53 4.04 -11.66 13.48
C ASP A 53 2.94 -10.88 12.76
N GLY A 54 3.25 -9.66 12.29
CA GLY A 54 2.33 -8.79 11.58
C GLY A 54 1.86 -9.38 10.25
N GLN A 55 0.69 -8.94 9.83
CA GLN A 55 0.12 -9.30 8.54
C GLN A 55 -0.43 -8.06 7.84
N ILE A 56 -0.24 -8.01 6.53
CA ILE A 56 -0.67 -6.87 5.71
C ILE A 56 -1.60 -7.37 4.63
N PHE A 57 -2.80 -6.79 4.56
CA PHE A 57 -3.64 -6.92 3.39
C PHE A 57 -3.35 -5.76 2.43
N VAL A 58 -2.89 -6.10 1.23
CA VAL A 58 -2.50 -5.15 0.19
C VAL A 58 -3.63 -5.04 -0.82
N ALA A 59 -4.22 -3.86 -0.95
CA ALA A 59 -5.29 -3.60 -1.89
C ALA A 59 -4.81 -3.70 -3.36
N ASN A 60 -5.74 -3.91 -4.26
CA ASN A 60 -5.49 -3.89 -5.70
C ASN A 60 -5.17 -2.47 -6.23
N SER A 61 -5.17 -2.30 -7.53
CA SER A 61 -4.80 -1.08 -8.25
C SER A 61 -3.30 -0.76 -8.14
N MET A 62 -2.91 0.47 -7.82
CA MET A 62 -1.49 0.81 -7.67
C MET A 62 -0.86 0.19 -6.43
N THR A 63 -1.58 0.09 -5.33
CA THR A 63 -1.04 -0.37 -4.05
C THR A 63 -0.24 -1.67 -4.14
N ILE A 64 -0.77 -2.70 -4.81
CA ILE A 64 -0.03 -3.96 -4.96
C ILE A 64 1.24 -3.80 -5.80
N ARG A 65 1.25 -2.88 -6.78
CA ARG A 65 2.41 -2.58 -7.62
C ARG A 65 3.47 -1.81 -6.84
N ASP A 66 3.03 -0.89 -5.99
CA ASP A 66 3.92 -0.15 -5.10
C ASP A 66 4.62 -1.09 -4.10
N PHE A 67 3.92 -2.12 -3.62
CA PHE A 67 4.55 -3.18 -2.83
C PHE A 67 5.57 -3.98 -3.63
N ASP A 68 5.32 -4.32 -4.90
CA ASP A 68 6.29 -5.00 -5.77
C ASP A 68 7.58 -4.17 -5.95
N TYR A 69 7.48 -2.84 -5.96
CA TYR A 69 8.64 -1.95 -6.09
C TYR A 69 9.36 -1.69 -4.76
N PHE A 70 8.63 -1.43 -3.68
CA PHE A 70 9.18 -0.84 -2.46
C PHE A 70 9.19 -1.76 -1.24
N TRP A 71 8.57 -2.93 -1.28
CA TRP A 71 8.70 -3.95 -0.24
C TRP A 71 9.91 -4.83 -0.50
N PHE A 72 11.02 -4.58 0.19
CA PHE A 72 12.25 -5.31 -0.07
C PHE A 72 12.24 -6.67 0.64
N SER A 73 12.48 -7.72 -0.13
CA SER A 73 12.53 -9.09 0.34
C SER A 73 13.61 -9.27 1.43
N GLY A 74 13.26 -9.99 2.49
CA GLY A 74 14.19 -10.35 3.57
C GLY A 74 14.34 -9.31 4.68
N GLU A 75 13.72 -8.13 4.57
CA GLU A 75 13.79 -7.08 5.59
C GLU A 75 12.64 -7.12 6.62
N SER A 76 11.64 -7.94 6.39
CA SER A 76 10.53 -8.16 7.33
C SER A 76 10.04 -9.59 7.24
N LYS A 77 9.50 -10.11 8.34
CA LYS A 77 8.84 -11.44 8.42
C LYS A 77 7.32 -11.35 8.29
N ALA A 78 6.77 -10.14 8.19
CA ALA A 78 5.34 -9.93 8.01
C ALA A 78 4.81 -10.65 6.77
N VAL A 79 3.60 -11.18 6.88
CA VAL A 79 2.95 -11.91 5.78
C VAL A 79 2.08 -10.97 4.97
N LEU A 80 2.28 -10.97 3.66
CA LEU A 80 1.49 -10.17 2.72
C LEU A 80 0.34 -11.01 2.15
N TYR A 81 -0.85 -10.42 2.13
CA TYR A 81 -2.06 -11.00 1.55
C TYR A 81 -2.65 -10.04 0.52
N GLY A 82 -3.34 -10.57 -0.48
CA GLY A 82 -4.02 -9.77 -1.48
C GLY A 82 -5.03 -10.58 -2.28
N ASN A 83 -6.09 -9.92 -2.74
CA ASN A 83 -7.12 -10.53 -3.58
C ASN A 83 -6.65 -10.55 -5.06
N ARG A 84 -5.81 -11.54 -5.42
CA ARG A 84 -5.22 -11.62 -6.76
C ARG A 84 -5.89 -12.64 -7.68
N GLY A 85 -6.92 -13.32 -7.21
CA GLY A 85 -7.77 -14.17 -8.06
C GLY A 85 -8.70 -13.32 -8.94
N VAL A 86 -9.38 -12.34 -8.31
CA VAL A 86 -10.15 -11.28 -8.98
C VAL A 86 -9.61 -9.93 -8.49
N ASN A 87 -9.20 -9.08 -9.41
CA ASN A 87 -8.43 -7.86 -9.11
C ASN A 87 -9.33 -6.63 -8.91
N GLY A 88 -10.50 -6.78 -8.27
CA GLY A 88 -11.41 -5.69 -7.92
C GLY A 88 -10.96 -4.89 -6.71
N ILE A 89 -11.65 -3.79 -6.45
CA ILE A 89 -11.47 -2.95 -5.24
C ILE A 89 -12.60 -3.14 -4.23
N ASP A 90 -13.60 -3.94 -4.59
CA ASP A 90 -14.69 -4.38 -3.74
C ASP A 90 -14.21 -5.32 -2.63
N GLY A 91 -14.87 -5.30 -1.47
CA GLY A 91 -14.57 -6.18 -0.34
C GLY A 91 -13.19 -6.02 0.29
N THR A 92 -12.48 -4.94 0.03
CA THR A 92 -11.10 -4.69 0.49
C THR A 92 -11.03 -4.58 2.02
N ILE A 93 -11.88 -3.75 2.62
CA ILE A 93 -11.95 -3.58 4.09
C ILE A 93 -12.48 -4.85 4.73
N SER A 94 -13.55 -5.43 4.17
CA SER A 94 -14.17 -6.64 4.69
C SER A 94 -13.20 -7.82 4.73
N THR A 95 -12.36 -7.98 3.70
CA THR A 95 -11.31 -9.00 3.67
C THR A 95 -10.23 -8.75 4.73
N ALA A 96 -9.77 -7.50 4.87
CA ALA A 96 -8.79 -7.13 5.88
C ALA A 96 -9.30 -7.35 7.31
N LEU A 97 -10.57 -7.07 7.57
CA LEU A 97 -11.21 -7.36 8.85
C LEU A 97 -11.34 -8.87 9.11
N GLY A 98 -11.64 -9.65 8.07
CA GLY A 98 -11.62 -11.10 8.16
C GLY A 98 -10.23 -11.64 8.53
N LEU A 99 -9.19 -11.05 7.97
CA LEU A 99 -7.80 -11.37 8.32
C LEU A 99 -7.49 -10.98 9.77
N ALA A 100 -7.96 -9.81 10.24
CA ALA A 100 -7.77 -9.33 11.61
C ALA A 100 -8.45 -10.19 12.68
N ALA A 101 -9.44 -10.99 12.30
CA ALA A 101 -10.20 -11.85 13.23
C ALA A 101 -9.34 -12.95 13.89
N ASN A 102 -8.14 -13.24 13.39
CA ASN A 102 -7.19 -14.17 14.04
C ASN A 102 -6.42 -13.54 15.22
N GLY A 103 -6.62 -12.24 15.51
CA GLY A 103 -6.01 -11.51 16.62
C GLY A 103 -4.57 -11.05 16.40
N ARG A 104 -3.97 -11.29 15.22
CA ARG A 104 -2.62 -10.83 14.90
C ARG A 104 -2.64 -9.34 14.53
N PRO A 105 -1.51 -8.60 14.76
CA PRO A 105 -1.37 -7.23 14.27
C PRO A 105 -1.65 -7.18 12.77
N THR A 106 -2.71 -6.47 12.38
CA THR A 106 -3.20 -6.46 10.99
C THR A 106 -3.21 -5.03 10.43
N TYR A 107 -2.66 -4.91 9.23
CA TYR A 107 -2.60 -3.67 8.48
C TYR A 107 -3.30 -3.84 7.14
N LEU A 108 -4.06 -2.82 6.74
CA LEU A 108 -4.58 -2.67 5.38
C LEU A 108 -3.87 -1.49 4.72
N VAL A 109 -3.24 -1.70 3.58
CA VAL A 109 -2.75 -0.59 2.74
C VAL A 109 -3.63 -0.47 1.52
N THR A 110 -4.22 0.70 1.30
CA THR A 110 -5.26 0.90 0.28
C THR A 110 -5.28 2.32 -0.26
N GLY A 111 -5.78 2.48 -1.48
CA GLY A 111 -6.13 3.77 -2.05
C GLY A 111 -7.53 4.26 -1.63
N ASP A 112 -7.79 5.53 -1.86
CA ASP A 112 -9.03 6.23 -1.51
C ASP A 112 -10.28 5.64 -2.15
N LEU A 113 -10.27 5.36 -3.45
CA LEU A 113 -11.41 4.74 -4.13
C LEU A 113 -11.70 3.32 -3.63
N SER A 114 -10.66 2.56 -3.32
CA SER A 114 -10.80 1.21 -2.78
C SER A 114 -11.37 1.22 -1.36
N LEU A 115 -10.93 2.17 -0.53
CA LEU A 115 -11.51 2.38 0.79
C LEU A 115 -12.98 2.77 0.70
N PHE A 116 -13.30 3.75 -0.16
CA PHE A 116 -14.67 4.24 -0.36
C PHE A 116 -15.61 3.14 -0.83
N HIS A 117 -15.15 2.26 -1.73
CA HIS A 117 -15.96 1.20 -2.32
C HIS A 117 -16.49 0.17 -1.30
N ASP A 118 -15.75 -0.08 -0.22
CA ASP A 118 -16.13 -1.06 0.84
C ASP A 118 -16.20 -0.41 2.24
N LEU A 119 -16.46 0.90 2.28
CA LEU A 119 -16.44 1.66 3.54
C LEU A 119 -17.42 1.15 4.59
N ASN A 120 -18.57 0.60 4.16
CA ASN A 120 -19.57 -0.01 5.03
C ASN A 120 -19.06 -1.29 5.75
N GLY A 121 -18.02 -1.93 5.25
CA GLY A 121 -17.34 -3.04 5.93
C GLY A 121 -16.84 -2.67 7.33
N LEU A 122 -16.51 -1.39 7.57
CA LEU A 122 -16.08 -0.90 8.89
C LEU A 122 -17.08 -1.14 10.02
N ALA A 123 -18.38 -1.27 9.71
CA ALA A 123 -19.40 -1.57 10.71
C ALA A 123 -19.14 -2.91 11.44
N VAL A 124 -18.54 -3.88 10.75
CA VAL A 124 -18.22 -5.21 11.30
C VAL A 124 -17.16 -5.11 12.40
N ALA A 125 -16.21 -4.22 12.25
CA ALA A 125 -15.11 -4.06 13.20
C ALA A 125 -15.58 -3.75 14.62
N LYS A 126 -16.56 -2.83 14.74
CA LYS A 126 -17.14 -2.46 16.03
C LYS A 126 -17.94 -3.61 16.65
N THR A 127 -18.71 -4.33 15.85
CA THR A 127 -19.55 -5.45 16.32
C THR A 127 -18.70 -6.60 16.87
N HIS A 128 -17.53 -6.83 16.28
CA HIS A 128 -16.66 -7.96 16.62
C HIS A 128 -15.37 -7.57 17.35
N ASN A 129 -15.23 -6.30 17.78
CA ASN A 129 -14.03 -5.79 18.48
C ASN A 129 -12.72 -6.09 17.72
N LEU A 130 -12.71 -5.89 16.40
CA LEU A 130 -11.56 -6.17 15.56
C LEU A 130 -10.57 -4.98 15.57
N ASN A 131 -9.28 -5.31 15.57
CA ASN A 131 -8.20 -4.33 15.49
C ASN A 131 -7.63 -4.30 14.07
N LEU A 132 -7.61 -3.12 13.44
CA LEU A 132 -7.08 -2.96 12.09
C LEU A 132 -6.47 -1.56 11.93
N THR A 133 -5.23 -1.49 11.53
CA THR A 133 -4.60 -0.23 11.10
C THR A 133 -4.75 -0.08 9.58
N ILE A 134 -5.44 0.96 9.14
CA ILE A 134 -5.63 1.27 7.72
C ILE A 134 -4.67 2.38 7.32
N ILE A 135 -3.77 2.10 6.40
CA ILE A 135 -2.89 3.06 5.72
C ILE A 135 -3.61 3.47 4.44
N LEU A 136 -4.15 4.67 4.43
CA LEU A 136 -4.91 5.22 3.32
C LEU A 136 -4.04 6.16 2.49
N HIS A 137 -3.62 5.73 1.30
CA HIS A 137 -3.05 6.63 0.30
C HIS A 137 -4.19 7.39 -0.39
N ASN A 138 -4.31 8.68 -0.09
CA ASN A 138 -5.34 9.54 -0.67
C ASN A 138 -4.72 10.45 -1.73
N ASN A 139 -4.85 10.05 -2.98
CA ASN A 139 -4.45 10.83 -4.15
C ASN A 139 -5.66 11.42 -4.91
N ASP A 140 -6.85 11.35 -4.30
CA ASP A 140 -8.13 11.81 -4.84
C ASP A 140 -8.44 11.20 -6.21
N GLY A 141 -8.41 9.86 -6.29
CA GLY A 141 -8.91 9.17 -7.48
C GLY A 141 -8.13 7.96 -7.96
N GLY A 142 -8.44 7.54 -9.18
CA GLY A 142 -7.90 6.34 -9.83
C GLY A 142 -6.50 6.53 -10.40
N GLY A 143 -5.47 6.59 -9.55
CA GLY A 143 -4.07 6.81 -9.95
C GLY A 143 -3.54 5.82 -10.98
N ILE A 144 -4.03 4.58 -11.00
CA ILE A 144 -3.61 3.58 -12.00
C ILE A 144 -3.90 4.02 -13.44
N PHE A 145 -4.93 4.81 -13.65
CA PHE A 145 -5.31 5.25 -14.99
C PHE A 145 -4.36 6.29 -15.59
N GLU A 146 -3.56 6.97 -14.75
CA GLU A 146 -2.50 7.87 -15.21
C GLU A 146 -1.43 7.18 -16.07
N TYR A 147 -1.29 5.85 -15.93
CA TYR A 147 -0.36 5.00 -16.68
C TYR A 147 -0.91 4.52 -18.03
N LEU A 148 -2.16 4.84 -18.34
CA LEU A 148 -2.84 4.32 -19.53
C LEU A 148 -2.87 5.37 -20.67
N PRO A 149 -2.98 4.92 -21.93
CA PRO A 149 -3.03 5.80 -23.08
C PRO A 149 -4.19 6.82 -23.08
N GLN A 150 -5.21 6.60 -22.25
CA GLN A 150 -6.35 7.49 -22.11
C GLN A 150 -6.01 8.80 -21.35
N LYS A 151 -4.85 8.86 -20.68
CA LYS A 151 -4.39 10.07 -20.00
C LYS A 151 -4.39 11.25 -20.97
N GLY A 152 -4.94 12.39 -20.51
CA GLY A 152 -5.03 13.60 -21.31
C GLY A 152 -6.17 13.66 -22.33
N THR A 153 -7.03 12.63 -22.39
CA THR A 153 -8.26 12.73 -23.21
C THR A 153 -9.29 13.64 -22.53
N LYS A 154 -10.21 14.21 -23.31
CA LYS A 154 -11.18 15.23 -22.87
C LYS A 154 -12.00 14.87 -21.62
N HIS A 155 -12.25 13.58 -21.39
CA HIS A 155 -13.12 13.11 -20.31
C HIS A 155 -12.34 12.23 -19.31
N PHE A 156 -11.03 12.31 -19.29
CA PHE A 156 -10.18 11.46 -18.48
C PHE A 156 -10.53 11.59 -16.99
N ASP A 157 -10.59 12.80 -16.46
CA ASP A 157 -10.87 13.00 -15.04
C ASP A 157 -12.25 12.49 -14.62
N TYR A 158 -13.24 12.67 -15.47
CA TYR A 158 -14.61 12.24 -15.19
C TYR A 158 -14.81 10.71 -15.29
N LEU A 159 -14.18 10.06 -16.29
CA LEU A 159 -14.43 8.64 -16.58
C LEU A 159 -13.41 7.70 -15.94
N PHE A 160 -12.21 8.17 -15.65
CA PHE A 160 -11.09 7.34 -15.19
C PHE A 160 -10.56 7.78 -13.83
N SER A 161 -10.11 9.01 -13.67
CA SER A 161 -9.62 9.50 -12.37
C SER A 161 -10.71 9.52 -11.31
N THR A 162 -11.92 9.91 -11.68
CA THR A 162 -13.14 9.90 -10.84
C THR A 162 -12.91 10.46 -9.44
N SER A 163 -12.22 11.61 -9.35
CA SER A 163 -11.98 12.30 -8.09
C SER A 163 -13.27 12.56 -7.32
N GLN A 164 -13.30 12.23 -6.03
CA GLN A 164 -14.50 12.29 -5.19
C GLN A 164 -14.46 13.46 -4.20
N GLY A 165 -13.30 14.02 -3.88
CA GLY A 165 -13.12 15.08 -2.90
C GLY A 165 -13.65 14.73 -1.51
N LEU A 166 -13.53 13.47 -1.09
CA LEU A 166 -14.13 12.97 0.16
C LEU A 166 -13.28 13.32 1.37
N ASP A 167 -13.95 13.64 2.48
CA ASP A 167 -13.36 13.78 3.80
C ASP A 167 -13.48 12.45 4.58
N TYR A 168 -12.37 11.71 4.65
CA TYR A 168 -12.32 10.42 5.34
C TYR A 168 -12.35 10.56 6.87
N SER A 169 -12.11 11.75 7.44
CA SER A 169 -12.31 11.99 8.87
C SER A 169 -13.77 11.84 9.26
N GLY A 170 -14.69 12.27 8.37
CA GLY A 170 -16.13 12.06 8.52
C GLY A 170 -16.51 10.59 8.52
N ALA A 171 -15.90 9.78 7.66
CA ALA A 171 -16.11 8.34 7.62
C ALA A 171 -15.58 7.65 8.89
N ALA A 172 -14.38 7.98 9.33
CA ALA A 172 -13.84 7.47 10.59
C ALA A 172 -14.77 7.76 11.78
N LYS A 173 -15.27 8.99 11.88
CA LYS A 173 -16.23 9.39 12.91
C LYS A 173 -17.54 8.60 12.85
N LEU A 174 -18.07 8.36 11.65
CA LEU A 174 -19.31 7.60 11.43
C LEU A 174 -19.22 6.18 11.99
N TYR A 175 -18.09 5.51 11.75
CA TYR A 175 -17.87 4.12 12.19
C TYR A 175 -17.17 4.00 13.55
N GLY A 176 -16.84 5.12 14.20
CA GLY A 176 -16.17 5.13 15.50
C GLY A 176 -14.70 4.66 15.42
N CYS A 177 -14.04 4.89 14.31
CA CYS A 177 -12.63 4.60 14.09
C CYS A 177 -11.76 5.77 14.58
N GLY A 178 -10.53 5.46 15.02
CA GLY A 178 -9.48 6.47 15.15
C GLY A 178 -9.10 7.04 13.78
N TYR A 179 -8.61 8.29 13.76
CA TYR A 179 -8.18 8.93 12.53
C TYR A 179 -6.98 9.84 12.76
N THR A 180 -6.00 9.73 11.90
CA THR A 180 -4.84 10.62 11.87
C THR A 180 -4.51 10.95 10.42
N LYS A 181 -4.41 12.23 10.10
CA LYS A 181 -3.89 12.69 8.80
C LYS A 181 -2.48 13.19 9.01
N ILE A 182 -1.53 12.64 8.25
CA ILE A 182 -0.14 13.12 8.28
C ILE A 182 0.06 14.22 7.25
N SER A 183 0.89 15.20 7.60
CA SER A 183 1.23 16.34 6.74
C SER A 183 2.68 16.31 6.27
N SER A 184 3.52 15.49 6.91
CA SER A 184 4.93 15.29 6.57
C SER A 184 5.29 13.81 6.61
N PRO A 185 6.18 13.34 5.72
CA PRO A 185 6.72 11.98 5.76
C PRO A 185 7.36 11.62 7.12
N ASP A 186 7.90 12.60 7.82
CA ASP A 186 8.58 12.40 9.11
C ASP A 186 7.64 12.01 10.25
N GLU A 187 6.35 12.30 10.11
CA GLU A 187 5.33 11.95 11.09
C GLU A 187 4.97 10.46 11.06
N LEU A 188 5.15 9.80 9.91
CA LEU A 188 4.64 8.45 9.69
C LEU A 188 5.16 7.45 10.70
N SER A 189 6.47 7.42 10.95
CA SER A 189 7.09 6.47 11.86
C SER A 189 6.55 6.62 13.30
N SER A 190 6.42 7.85 13.79
CA SER A 190 5.89 8.13 15.13
C SER A 190 4.41 7.77 15.25
N VAL A 191 3.63 8.01 14.20
CA VAL A 191 2.20 7.68 14.17
C VAL A 191 2.01 6.17 14.17
N LEU A 192 2.75 5.42 13.35
CA LEU A 192 2.68 3.95 13.32
C LEU A 192 3.06 3.33 14.67
N ALA A 193 4.12 3.83 15.31
CA ALA A 193 4.55 3.35 16.63
C ALA A 193 3.49 3.58 17.72
N LYS A 194 2.76 4.70 17.65
CA LYS A 194 1.68 5.04 18.59
C LYS A 194 0.45 4.16 18.36
N ILE A 195 -0.01 4.07 17.11
CA ILE A 195 -1.26 3.39 16.75
C ILE A 195 -1.16 1.87 16.97
N GLY A 196 0.00 1.26 16.82
CA GLY A 196 0.21 -0.15 17.11
C GLY A 196 -0.15 -0.58 18.53
N GLN A 197 -0.42 0.38 19.45
CA GLN A 197 -0.85 0.15 20.84
C GLN A 197 -2.35 0.43 21.05
N GLU A 198 -3.05 0.93 20.05
CA GLU A 198 -4.48 1.30 20.14
C GLU A 198 -5.37 0.12 19.73
N SER A 199 -6.54 -0.01 20.40
CA SER A 199 -7.55 -0.99 20.05
C SER A 199 -8.57 -0.41 19.06
N GLY A 200 -9.19 -1.29 18.26
CA GLY A 200 -10.18 -0.94 17.26
C GLY A 200 -9.56 -0.64 15.89
N VAL A 201 -10.30 0.04 15.05
CA VAL A 201 -9.82 0.45 13.72
C VAL A 201 -9.25 1.86 13.79
N HIS A 202 -8.10 2.05 13.18
CA HIS A 202 -7.49 3.37 13.04
C HIS A 202 -7.12 3.63 11.57
N ILE A 203 -7.54 4.77 11.04
CA ILE A 203 -7.24 5.21 9.67
C ILE A 203 -6.12 6.25 9.72
N ILE A 204 -5.00 5.96 9.08
CA ILE A 204 -3.91 6.92 8.82
C ILE A 204 -4.05 7.40 7.40
N GLU A 205 -4.51 8.62 7.21
CA GLU A 205 -4.60 9.21 5.87
C GLU A 205 -3.27 9.88 5.48
N ILE A 206 -2.76 9.47 4.34
CA ILE A 206 -1.54 9.99 3.74
C ILE A 206 -1.90 10.63 2.40
N PRO A 207 -1.98 11.97 2.34
CA PRO A 207 -2.17 12.65 1.07
C PRO A 207 -0.98 12.40 0.16
N THR A 208 -1.24 11.92 -1.06
CA THR A 208 -0.24 11.73 -2.09
C THR A 208 -0.67 12.44 -3.38
N ASN A 209 0.23 12.54 -4.34
CA ASN A 209 -0.05 13.22 -5.60
C ASN A 209 0.17 12.25 -6.76
N ARG A 210 -0.87 12.03 -7.57
CA ARG A 210 -0.85 11.09 -8.71
C ARG A 210 0.26 11.37 -9.72
N GLU A 211 0.46 12.64 -10.06
CA GLU A 211 1.48 13.04 -11.05
C GLU A 211 2.88 12.86 -10.49
N TYR A 212 3.08 13.19 -9.22
CA TYR A 212 4.36 13.02 -8.56
C TYR A 212 4.74 11.55 -8.43
N SER A 213 3.83 10.72 -7.95
CA SER A 213 4.04 9.26 -7.83
C SER A 213 4.37 8.62 -9.18
N LEU A 214 3.70 9.06 -10.26
CA LEU A 214 4.01 8.63 -11.63
C LEU A 214 5.44 9.00 -12.03
N SER A 215 5.92 10.20 -11.69
CA SER A 215 7.26 10.67 -12.07
C SER A 215 8.39 9.87 -11.42
N LEU A 216 8.16 9.31 -10.24
CA LEU A 216 9.14 8.51 -9.49
C LEU A 216 9.31 7.08 -10.00
N ILE A 217 8.30 6.53 -10.65
CA ILE A 217 8.31 5.13 -11.14
C ILE A 217 8.88 5.05 -12.57
N HIS A 218 8.89 6.13 -13.31
CA HIS A 218 9.42 6.21 -14.68
C HIS A 218 10.89 6.62 -14.77
N ILE A 219 11.67 6.48 -13.72
CA ILE A 219 13.09 6.78 -13.71
C ILE A 219 13.90 5.70 -14.45
#